data_f81085776020474d6a1863d2ccaaafb7
#
_entry.id   f81085776020474d6a1863d2ccaaafb7
#
_cell.length_a   1.000
_cell.length_b   1.000
_cell.length_c   1.000
_cell.angle_alpha   90.00
_cell.angle_beta   90.00
_cell.angle_gamma   90.00
#
_symmetry.space_group_name_H-M   'P 1'
#
loop_
_entity.id
_entity.type
_entity.pdbx_description
1 polymer ?
#
loop_
_entity_poly.entity_id
_entity_poly.type
_entity_poly.pdbx_seq_one_letter_code
_entity_poly.pdbx_strand_id
1 'polypeptide(L)'
;MLTVSIAVLDPDPDVFQNLMKSLKQYTPEMSQLLIFDNGSGSKEFVNIAQQHFGSSITDHKVKLEIIHNDKNIGFSAAHNRNLSRAQAKYFAVLHDDVQFFGQWAAQMLDVLEKNSKVAQVGPKTNVFNTLGIDKIGGWEDTDSPEYCEGSCFIMPVSLAKKYRLFDEQFQYHYFEDMDLSLRLRKDGYMLRNANVEWHHLRGQTTVRMIQNNFDLPGYYVINEYLFRKRWHAYLAKKRFGKTIVIKRGAEIEDVFLTLPIIEALKKKNPDSLILLMTNFSDAVQGCFDIDGYVTFNSPVPCDEFIDLDYAYEKDFRKHIVDCYAKIAGVKPKKKTGTLYTQTKDNEYIDNLLKDYPEFIALDFSDSVPGKQWSRQNYVELGRRLKQEGFKIVTIGKTAAQHPDFLDPDLNLVNVLTLQQTALVIAKSKLFIGNDDILAHFAQTTQIPHIILFGATQPEFVMDTSLTMFIPVNTFVACKGCRHRFAAGAIINCPRNFVCMEVITVDTVYGVFKEVMNQLILRPFDRLAAQSDTMGSTI
;
A
#
# COMPACT_ATOMS: atom_id res chain seq x y z
N MET A 1 -17.40 -19.15 8.47
CA MET A 1 -18.86 -19.04 8.24
C MET A 1 -19.31 -17.62 8.53
N LEU A 2 -20.10 -17.04 7.63
CA LEU A 2 -20.45 -15.63 7.53
C LEU A 2 -21.97 -15.46 7.52
N THR A 3 -22.51 -14.54 8.34
CA THR A 3 -23.85 -13.99 8.21
C THR A 3 -23.77 -12.72 7.37
N VAL A 4 -24.49 -12.66 6.27
CA VAL A 4 -24.64 -11.45 5.44
C VAL A 4 -25.94 -10.76 5.81
N SER A 5 -25.88 -9.45 6.07
CA SER A 5 -26.99 -8.59 6.47
C SER A 5 -27.22 -7.51 5.42
N ILE A 6 -28.45 -7.43 4.91
CA ILE A 6 -28.89 -6.43 3.94
C ILE A 6 -30.16 -5.77 4.49
N ALA A 7 -30.22 -4.45 4.44
CA ALA A 7 -31.44 -3.69 4.68
C ALA A 7 -31.95 -3.17 3.33
N VAL A 8 -33.24 -3.38 3.04
CA VAL A 8 -33.85 -2.97 1.77
C VAL A 8 -35.00 -2.00 2.00
N LEU A 9 -35.14 -1.02 1.12
CA LEU A 9 -36.29 -0.12 1.02
C LEU A 9 -36.57 0.14 -0.47
N ASP A 10 -37.59 -0.53 -1.00
CA ASP A 10 -37.95 -0.49 -2.42
C ASP A 10 -36.73 -0.66 -3.35
N PRO A 11 -35.95 -1.75 -3.21
CA PRO A 11 -34.74 -1.93 -4.02
C PRO A 11 -35.12 -2.03 -5.52
N ASP A 12 -34.24 -1.53 -6.37
CA ASP A 12 -34.36 -1.73 -7.81
C ASP A 12 -34.22 -3.23 -8.12
N PRO A 13 -35.20 -3.86 -8.82
CA PRO A 13 -35.20 -5.30 -9.02
C PRO A 13 -33.97 -5.82 -9.78
N ASP A 14 -33.51 -5.11 -10.82
CA ASP A 14 -32.35 -5.52 -11.64
C ASP A 14 -31.06 -5.42 -10.83
N VAL A 15 -30.89 -4.32 -10.07
CA VAL A 15 -29.74 -4.11 -9.19
C VAL A 15 -29.72 -5.16 -8.10
N PHE A 16 -30.83 -5.42 -7.45
CA PHE A 16 -30.94 -6.42 -6.41
C PHE A 16 -30.74 -7.86 -6.94
N GLN A 17 -31.23 -8.15 -8.16
CA GLN A 17 -30.97 -9.41 -8.86
C GLN A 17 -29.46 -9.63 -9.06
N ASN A 18 -28.73 -8.59 -9.48
CA ASN A 18 -27.29 -8.65 -9.69
C ASN A 18 -26.54 -8.89 -8.36
N LEU A 19 -26.97 -8.23 -7.27
CA LEU A 19 -26.43 -8.49 -5.94
C LEU A 19 -26.64 -9.96 -5.54
N MET A 20 -27.87 -10.49 -5.61
CA MET A 20 -28.18 -11.88 -5.25
C MET A 20 -27.38 -12.88 -6.07
N LYS A 21 -27.23 -12.65 -7.37
CA LYS A 21 -26.44 -13.48 -8.28
C LYS A 21 -24.96 -13.46 -7.88
N SER A 22 -24.40 -12.28 -7.61
CA SER A 22 -22.99 -12.13 -7.22
C SER A 22 -22.71 -12.76 -5.85
N LEU A 23 -23.59 -12.61 -4.88
CA LEU A 23 -23.47 -13.27 -3.58
C LEU A 23 -23.46 -14.79 -3.70
N LYS A 24 -24.39 -15.36 -4.51
CA LYS A 24 -24.44 -16.81 -4.76
C LYS A 24 -23.15 -17.33 -5.39
N GLN A 25 -22.60 -16.57 -6.32
CA GLN A 25 -21.41 -16.96 -7.09
C GLN A 25 -20.10 -16.79 -6.31
N TYR A 26 -19.96 -15.72 -5.52
CA TYR A 26 -18.67 -15.28 -4.98
C TYR A 26 -18.60 -15.25 -3.45
N THR A 27 -19.56 -15.88 -2.75
CA THR A 27 -19.56 -15.91 -1.28
C THR A 27 -19.79 -17.32 -0.72
N PRO A 28 -18.88 -18.28 -1.00
CA PRO A 28 -19.02 -19.66 -0.49
C PRO A 28 -18.97 -19.74 1.05
N GLU A 29 -18.41 -18.73 1.73
CA GLU A 29 -18.33 -18.65 3.20
C GLU A 29 -19.67 -18.31 3.85
N MET A 30 -20.64 -17.83 3.07
CA MET A 30 -21.95 -17.42 3.57
C MET A 30 -22.75 -18.64 4.04
N SER A 31 -23.14 -18.64 5.31
CA SER A 31 -24.02 -19.67 5.90
C SER A 31 -25.40 -19.13 6.25
N GLN A 32 -25.56 -17.80 6.29
CA GLN A 32 -26.82 -17.15 6.60
C GLN A 32 -26.93 -15.84 5.82
N LEU A 33 -28.08 -15.60 5.20
CA LEU A 33 -28.48 -14.35 4.57
C LEU A 33 -29.70 -13.78 5.29
N LEU A 34 -29.53 -12.61 5.88
CA LEU A 34 -30.58 -11.87 6.59
C LEU A 34 -30.93 -10.63 5.78
N ILE A 35 -32.18 -10.55 5.31
CA ILE A 35 -32.71 -9.39 4.59
C ILE A 35 -33.74 -8.72 5.48
N PHE A 36 -33.53 -7.47 5.84
CA PHE A 36 -34.48 -6.67 6.58
C PHE A 36 -35.23 -5.75 5.60
N ASP A 37 -36.51 -6.03 5.42
CA ASP A 37 -37.42 -5.20 4.67
C ASP A 37 -37.86 -4.02 5.52
N ASN A 38 -37.36 -2.86 5.18
CA ASN A 38 -37.54 -1.64 5.94
C ASN A 38 -38.80 -0.84 5.52
N GLY A 39 -39.88 -1.56 5.23
CA GLY A 39 -41.18 -0.99 4.84
C GLY A 39 -41.32 -0.78 3.34
N SER A 40 -40.77 -1.67 2.52
CA SER A 40 -40.91 -1.58 1.05
C SER A 40 -42.35 -1.74 0.60
N GLY A 41 -42.78 -0.90 -0.36
CA GLY A 41 -44.08 -1.00 -1.03
C GLY A 41 -44.16 -2.19 -1.98
N SER A 42 -43.08 -2.48 -2.71
CA SER A 42 -42.95 -3.66 -3.56
C SER A 42 -42.27 -4.82 -2.78
N LYS A 43 -42.73 -6.04 -3.01
CA LYS A 43 -42.14 -7.28 -2.43
C LYS A 43 -41.43 -8.12 -3.50
N GLU A 44 -41.11 -7.57 -4.64
CA GLU A 44 -40.46 -8.28 -5.74
C GLU A 44 -39.09 -8.84 -5.33
N PHE A 45 -38.34 -8.10 -4.49
CA PHE A 45 -37.05 -8.54 -3.93
C PHE A 45 -37.16 -9.87 -3.15
N VAL A 46 -38.34 -10.18 -2.56
CA VAL A 46 -38.58 -11.45 -1.87
C VAL A 46 -38.48 -12.62 -2.84
N ASN A 47 -39.14 -12.50 -3.99
CA ASN A 47 -39.11 -13.52 -5.04
C ASN A 47 -37.68 -13.71 -5.58
N ILE A 48 -36.97 -12.60 -5.81
CA ILE A 48 -35.57 -12.62 -6.25
C ILE A 48 -34.70 -13.34 -5.22
N ALA A 49 -34.79 -12.98 -3.94
CA ALA A 49 -34.00 -13.63 -2.89
C ALA A 49 -34.33 -15.13 -2.77
N GLN A 50 -35.61 -15.50 -2.83
CA GLN A 50 -36.05 -16.89 -2.79
C GLN A 50 -35.59 -17.71 -3.98
N GLN A 51 -35.58 -17.13 -5.19
CA GLN A 51 -35.07 -17.78 -6.39
C GLN A 51 -33.59 -18.16 -6.27
N HIS A 52 -32.78 -17.33 -5.62
CA HIS A 52 -31.35 -17.58 -5.45
C HIS A 52 -31.01 -18.44 -4.23
N PHE A 53 -31.73 -18.29 -3.13
CA PHE A 53 -31.40 -18.89 -1.82
C PHE A 53 -32.55 -19.64 -1.15
N GLY A 54 -33.74 -19.72 -1.74
CA GLY A 54 -34.95 -20.33 -1.13
C GLY A 54 -35.05 -21.83 -1.32
N SER A 55 -34.29 -22.48 -2.20
CA SER A 55 -34.42 -23.92 -2.47
C SER A 55 -33.34 -24.74 -1.78
N SER A 56 -33.75 -25.82 -1.10
CA SER A 56 -32.85 -26.76 -0.40
C SER A 56 -32.07 -27.73 -1.32
N ILE A 57 -31.94 -27.43 -2.62
CA ILE A 57 -31.46 -28.35 -3.66
C ILE A 57 -29.99 -28.05 -4.09
N THR A 58 -29.37 -27.01 -3.59
CA THR A 58 -27.96 -26.72 -3.91
C THR A 58 -27.05 -27.10 -2.75
N ASP A 59 -25.86 -27.66 -3.03
CA ASP A 59 -24.86 -28.15 -2.07
C ASP A 59 -24.39 -27.14 -1.00
N HIS A 60 -24.81 -25.89 -1.07
CA HIS A 60 -24.54 -24.87 -0.06
C HIS A 60 -25.83 -24.46 0.65
N LYS A 61 -26.03 -24.98 1.88
CA LYS A 61 -27.16 -24.62 2.72
C LYS A 61 -27.01 -23.22 3.32
N VAL A 62 -27.28 -22.17 2.52
CA VAL A 62 -27.42 -20.82 3.06
C VAL A 62 -28.81 -20.68 3.67
N LYS A 63 -28.88 -20.33 4.95
CA LYS A 63 -30.16 -20.06 5.62
C LYS A 63 -30.61 -18.65 5.24
N LEU A 64 -31.62 -18.55 4.37
CA LEU A 64 -32.29 -17.29 4.06
C LEU A 64 -33.34 -16.97 5.12
N GLU A 65 -33.32 -15.74 5.64
CA GLU A 65 -34.37 -15.21 6.52
C GLU A 65 -34.70 -13.78 6.07
N ILE A 66 -35.98 -13.54 5.78
CA ILE A 66 -36.47 -12.21 5.40
C ILE A 66 -37.36 -11.70 6.52
N ILE A 67 -37.02 -10.53 7.06
CA ILE A 67 -37.69 -9.92 8.20
C ILE A 67 -38.45 -8.71 7.65
N HIS A 68 -39.79 -8.76 7.74
CA HIS A 68 -40.64 -7.68 7.28
C HIS A 68 -40.91 -6.67 8.40
N ASN A 69 -40.86 -5.41 8.06
CA ASN A 69 -41.25 -4.29 8.90
C ASN A 69 -42.17 -3.35 8.11
N ASP A 70 -43.20 -2.83 8.76
CA ASP A 70 -44.21 -2.00 8.09
C ASP A 70 -43.76 -0.56 7.82
N LYS A 71 -42.69 -0.13 8.46
CA LYS A 71 -42.20 1.25 8.40
C LYS A 71 -40.69 1.27 8.26
N ASN A 72 -40.18 2.32 7.61
CA ASN A 72 -38.76 2.59 7.61
C ASN A 72 -38.27 2.99 9.01
N ILE A 73 -37.45 2.16 9.63
CA ILE A 73 -36.82 2.38 10.94
C ILE A 73 -35.35 2.83 10.83
N GLY A 74 -34.88 3.04 9.59
CA GLY A 74 -33.51 3.47 9.30
C GLY A 74 -32.51 2.32 9.15
N PHE A 75 -31.37 2.64 8.59
CA PHE A 75 -30.29 1.71 8.29
C PHE A 75 -29.72 1.05 9.56
N SER A 76 -29.40 1.88 10.57
CA SER A 76 -28.84 1.44 11.84
C SER A 76 -29.71 0.40 12.54
N ALA A 77 -30.99 0.71 12.71
CA ALA A 77 -31.93 -0.18 13.40
C ALA A 77 -32.16 -1.48 12.62
N ALA A 78 -32.26 -1.43 11.30
CA ALA A 78 -32.45 -2.59 10.44
C ALA A 78 -31.29 -3.61 10.60
N HIS A 79 -30.04 -3.14 10.50
CA HIS A 79 -28.88 -3.99 10.66
C HIS A 79 -28.70 -4.50 12.10
N ASN A 80 -29.06 -3.71 13.11
CA ASN A 80 -29.07 -4.16 14.52
C ASN A 80 -30.09 -5.28 14.75
N ARG A 81 -31.26 -5.23 14.10
CA ARG A 81 -32.25 -6.35 14.14
C ARG A 81 -31.69 -7.61 13.50
N ASN A 82 -31.01 -7.46 12.35
CA ASN A 82 -30.35 -8.59 11.71
C ASN A 82 -29.23 -9.16 12.60
N LEU A 83 -28.39 -8.32 13.23
CA LEU A 83 -27.33 -8.77 14.12
C LEU A 83 -27.85 -9.61 15.29
N SER A 84 -29.03 -9.30 15.84
CA SER A 84 -29.64 -10.10 16.91
C SER A 84 -29.93 -11.55 16.51
N ARG A 85 -30.07 -11.81 15.20
CA ARG A 85 -30.36 -13.12 14.58
C ARG A 85 -29.13 -13.79 13.97
N ALA A 86 -27.97 -13.12 13.99
CA ALA A 86 -26.73 -13.64 13.42
C ALA A 86 -26.25 -14.88 14.17
N GLN A 87 -25.99 -15.97 13.42
CA GLN A 87 -25.57 -17.28 13.91
C GLN A 87 -24.13 -17.64 13.58
N ALA A 88 -23.50 -16.91 12.64
CA ALA A 88 -22.13 -17.14 12.22
C ALA A 88 -21.10 -16.43 13.11
N LYS A 89 -19.82 -16.75 12.92
CA LYS A 89 -18.70 -16.10 13.62
C LYS A 89 -18.50 -14.64 13.17
N TYR A 90 -18.74 -14.38 11.88
CA TYR A 90 -18.56 -13.08 11.25
C TYR A 90 -19.87 -12.53 10.72
N PHE A 91 -19.97 -11.20 10.69
CA PHE A 91 -21.13 -10.46 10.24
C PHE A 91 -20.71 -9.46 9.16
N ALA A 92 -21.32 -9.56 7.99
CA ALA A 92 -21.17 -8.60 6.91
C ALA A 92 -22.37 -7.66 6.86
N VAL A 93 -22.10 -6.38 6.76
CA VAL A 93 -23.09 -5.36 6.41
C VAL A 93 -22.94 -5.07 4.93
N LEU A 94 -24.04 -5.09 4.18
CA LEU A 94 -24.08 -4.74 2.76
C LEU A 94 -25.24 -3.81 2.45
N HIS A 95 -25.00 -2.85 1.53
CA HIS A 95 -26.09 -2.14 0.83
C HIS A 95 -26.76 -3.05 -0.20
N ASP A 96 -27.97 -2.70 -0.58
CA ASP A 96 -28.77 -3.44 -1.59
C ASP A 96 -28.37 -3.12 -3.05
N ASP A 97 -27.41 -2.21 -3.24
CA ASP A 97 -26.91 -1.71 -4.53
C ASP A 97 -25.41 -1.98 -4.77
N VAL A 98 -24.87 -3.03 -4.14
CA VAL A 98 -23.49 -3.48 -4.38
C VAL A 98 -23.46 -4.73 -5.26
N GLN A 99 -22.36 -4.92 -5.99
CA GLN A 99 -22.11 -6.10 -6.82
C GLN A 99 -20.65 -6.53 -6.68
N PHE A 100 -20.42 -7.85 -6.60
CA PHE A 100 -19.09 -8.44 -6.51
C PHE A 100 -18.71 -9.16 -7.81
N PHE A 101 -17.41 -9.13 -8.14
CA PHE A 101 -16.85 -9.77 -9.34
C PHE A 101 -15.80 -10.83 -9.01
N GLY A 102 -15.56 -11.11 -7.71
CA GLY A 102 -14.59 -12.09 -7.20
C GLY A 102 -14.87 -12.50 -5.76
N GLN A 103 -14.01 -13.34 -5.20
CA GLN A 103 -14.08 -13.92 -3.84
C GLN A 103 -13.83 -12.85 -2.76
N TRP A 104 -14.74 -11.93 -2.59
CA TRP A 104 -14.62 -10.76 -1.70
C TRP A 104 -14.57 -11.14 -0.21
N ALA A 105 -15.45 -12.07 0.22
CA ALA A 105 -15.57 -12.43 1.63
C ALA A 105 -14.33 -13.18 2.13
N ALA A 106 -13.80 -14.12 1.35
CA ALA A 106 -12.57 -14.85 1.67
C ALA A 106 -11.40 -13.91 1.94
N GLN A 107 -11.19 -12.91 1.08
CA GLN A 107 -10.12 -11.93 1.23
C GLN A 107 -10.26 -11.09 2.50
N MET A 108 -11.48 -10.64 2.81
CA MET A 108 -11.74 -9.84 4.01
C MET A 108 -11.63 -10.67 5.29
N LEU A 109 -12.10 -11.92 5.26
CA LEU A 109 -12.00 -12.84 6.39
C LEU A 109 -10.54 -13.21 6.68
N ASP A 110 -9.73 -13.42 5.67
CA ASP A 110 -8.29 -13.69 5.82
C ASP A 110 -7.58 -12.55 6.59
N VAL A 111 -7.91 -11.30 6.29
CA VAL A 111 -7.38 -10.12 7.02
C VAL A 111 -7.82 -10.13 8.49
N LEU A 112 -9.09 -10.49 8.78
CA LEU A 112 -9.62 -10.58 10.16
C LEU A 112 -8.98 -11.74 10.95
N GLU A 113 -8.70 -12.86 10.29
CA GLU A 113 -8.18 -14.06 10.96
C GLU A 113 -6.68 -13.98 11.25
N LYS A 114 -5.94 -13.25 10.43
CA LYS A 114 -4.50 -13.05 10.61
C LYS A 114 -4.15 -12.12 11.78
N ASN A 115 -5.06 -11.23 12.20
CA ASN A 115 -4.75 -10.28 13.27
C ASN A 115 -5.97 -10.00 14.16
N SER A 116 -5.92 -10.48 15.40
CA SER A 116 -7.01 -10.32 16.39
C SER A 116 -7.28 -8.86 16.81
N LYS A 117 -6.36 -7.92 16.50
CA LYS A 117 -6.59 -6.48 16.71
C LYS A 117 -7.39 -5.83 15.58
N VAL A 118 -7.54 -6.50 14.44
CA VAL A 118 -8.40 -6.01 13.36
C VAL A 118 -9.85 -6.30 13.71
N ALA A 119 -10.64 -5.24 13.87
CA ALA A 119 -12.04 -5.34 14.25
C ALA A 119 -13.01 -5.26 13.06
N GLN A 120 -12.61 -4.60 11.99
CA GLN A 120 -13.47 -4.34 10.84
C GLN A 120 -12.62 -4.31 9.57
N VAL A 121 -13.13 -4.91 8.49
CA VAL A 121 -12.50 -4.91 7.17
C VAL A 121 -13.54 -4.48 6.14
N GLY A 122 -13.21 -3.48 5.35
CA GLY A 122 -13.99 -3.03 4.19
C GLY A 122 -13.23 -3.24 2.88
N PRO A 123 -13.89 -3.14 1.72
CA PRO A 123 -13.18 -3.06 0.45
C PRO A 123 -12.45 -1.73 0.33
N LYS A 124 -11.42 -1.65 -0.50
CA LYS A 124 -10.85 -0.37 -0.90
C LYS A 124 -11.93 0.45 -1.60
N THR A 125 -12.18 1.64 -1.10
CA THR A 125 -13.17 2.57 -1.65
C THR A 125 -12.49 3.88 -2.01
N ASN A 126 -12.97 4.53 -3.06
CA ASN A 126 -12.57 5.90 -3.42
C ASN A 126 -13.38 6.93 -2.60
N VAL A 127 -13.63 6.65 -1.32
CA VAL A 127 -14.38 7.56 -0.46
C VAL A 127 -13.44 8.66 0.02
N PHE A 128 -13.71 9.86 -0.46
CA PHE A 128 -13.04 11.07 0.00
C PHE A 128 -13.31 11.28 1.49
N ASN A 129 -12.27 11.67 2.20
CA ASN A 129 -12.28 12.05 3.59
C ASN A 129 -13.45 12.99 3.93
N THR A 130 -14.47 12.48 4.60
CA THR A 130 -15.65 13.23 5.03
C THR A 130 -15.59 13.67 6.50
N LEU A 131 -14.56 13.25 7.24
CA LEU A 131 -14.38 13.64 8.64
C LEU A 131 -13.94 15.11 8.81
N GLY A 132 -13.85 15.88 7.71
CA GLY A 132 -13.51 17.30 7.73
C GLY A 132 -12.06 17.58 8.10
N ILE A 133 -11.21 16.60 8.02
CA ILE A 133 -9.77 16.79 7.87
C ILE A 133 -9.63 17.21 6.41
N ASP A 134 -9.34 18.51 6.20
CA ASP A 134 -9.29 19.10 4.86
C ASP A 134 -8.58 18.16 3.88
N LYS A 135 -9.10 18.10 2.64
CA LYS A 135 -8.66 17.27 1.52
C LYS A 135 -7.12 17.17 1.46
N ILE A 136 -6.54 16.31 2.27
CA ILE A 136 -5.16 15.91 2.13
C ILE A 136 -5.22 14.78 1.13
N GLY A 137 -4.90 15.11 -0.12
CA GLY A 137 -4.96 14.15 -1.22
C GLY A 137 -4.13 12.92 -0.90
N GLY A 138 -4.60 11.75 -1.31
CA GLY A 138 -3.83 10.52 -1.29
C GLY A 138 -4.25 9.44 -0.29
N TRP A 139 -5.37 9.57 0.41
CA TRP A 139 -5.89 8.53 1.30
C TRP A 139 -6.54 7.34 0.57
N GLU A 140 -6.61 7.38 -0.74
CA GLU A 140 -7.34 6.42 -1.56
C GLU A 140 -6.78 5.01 -1.51
N ASP A 141 -5.58 4.81 -0.99
CA ASP A 141 -4.86 3.53 -1.10
C ASP A 141 -4.24 3.02 0.22
N THR A 142 -4.71 3.46 1.38
CA THR A 142 -4.19 2.96 2.64
C THR A 142 -4.89 1.66 3.05
N ASP A 143 -4.11 0.66 3.45
CA ASP A 143 -4.64 -0.58 4.08
C ASP A 143 -5.29 -0.31 5.45
N SER A 144 -5.23 0.93 5.94
CA SER A 144 -5.78 1.39 7.23
C SER A 144 -6.72 2.57 7.05
N PRO A 145 -8.00 2.34 6.70
CA PRO A 145 -8.96 3.41 6.50
C PRO A 145 -9.29 4.14 7.80
N GLU A 146 -9.71 5.41 7.71
CA GLU A 146 -10.23 6.14 8.87
C GLU A 146 -11.52 5.52 9.40
N TYR A 147 -12.36 5.04 8.49
CA TYR A 147 -13.57 4.27 8.78
C TYR A 147 -13.84 3.29 7.63
N CYS A 148 -14.61 2.23 7.91
CA CYS A 148 -15.13 1.34 6.88
C CYS A 148 -16.54 1.80 6.52
N GLU A 149 -16.78 2.04 5.23
CA GLU A 149 -18.06 2.49 4.71
C GLU A 149 -19.17 1.47 4.96
N GLY A 150 -20.35 1.94 5.37
CA GLY A 150 -21.52 1.10 5.66
C GLY A 150 -22.06 0.31 4.46
N SER A 151 -21.60 0.64 3.25
CA SER A 151 -21.97 -0.08 2.03
C SER A 151 -21.44 -1.51 1.95
N CYS A 152 -20.27 -1.77 2.52
CA CYS A 152 -19.69 -3.11 2.62
C CYS A 152 -18.60 -3.17 3.68
N PHE A 153 -18.77 -4.01 4.71
CA PHE A 153 -17.70 -4.42 5.60
C PHE A 153 -18.01 -5.74 6.29
N ILE A 154 -16.96 -6.39 6.80
CA ILE A 154 -17.07 -7.59 7.67
C ILE A 154 -16.45 -7.30 9.02
N MET A 155 -17.06 -7.82 10.09
CA MET A 155 -16.53 -7.79 11.44
C MET A 155 -16.92 -9.04 12.25
N PRO A 156 -16.21 -9.39 13.35
CA PRO A 156 -16.64 -10.47 14.26
C PRO A 156 -17.99 -10.16 14.92
N VAL A 157 -18.91 -11.12 14.94
CA VAL A 157 -20.22 -10.99 15.61
C VAL A 157 -20.07 -10.61 17.08
N SER A 158 -19.04 -11.15 17.76
CA SER A 158 -18.77 -10.82 19.17
C SER A 158 -18.48 -9.34 19.38
N LEU A 159 -17.70 -8.73 18.48
CA LEU A 159 -17.42 -7.30 18.52
C LEU A 159 -18.65 -6.49 18.10
N ALA A 160 -19.36 -6.90 17.03
CA ALA A 160 -20.58 -6.23 16.60
C ALA A 160 -21.59 -6.16 17.77
N LYS A 161 -21.79 -7.25 18.50
CA LYS A 161 -22.67 -7.28 19.69
C LYS A 161 -22.12 -6.43 20.84
N LYS A 162 -20.81 -6.52 21.15
CA LYS A 162 -20.16 -5.72 22.20
C LYS A 162 -20.34 -4.22 21.96
N TYR A 163 -20.18 -3.77 20.72
CA TYR A 163 -20.28 -2.37 20.35
C TYR A 163 -21.69 -1.94 19.91
N ARG A 164 -22.68 -2.85 19.98
CA ARG A 164 -24.07 -2.63 19.53
C ARG A 164 -24.16 -2.22 18.06
N LEU A 165 -23.22 -2.71 17.23
CA LEU A 165 -23.05 -2.38 15.81
C LEU A 165 -23.25 -0.87 15.57
N PHE A 166 -24.45 -0.43 15.21
CA PHE A 166 -24.77 0.95 14.96
C PHE A 166 -25.56 1.61 16.10
N ASP A 167 -25.28 2.86 16.36
CA ASP A 167 -26.07 3.68 17.30
C ASP A 167 -27.32 4.21 16.60
N GLU A 168 -28.49 3.78 17.07
CA GLU A 168 -29.79 4.15 16.48
C GLU A 168 -30.17 5.62 16.68
N GLN A 169 -29.37 6.41 17.41
CA GLN A 169 -29.51 7.86 17.43
C GLN A 169 -29.17 8.51 16.08
N PHE A 170 -28.31 7.85 15.26
CA PHE A 170 -28.12 8.22 13.87
C PHE A 170 -29.32 7.72 13.07
N GLN A 171 -30.30 8.61 12.87
CA GLN A 171 -31.57 8.25 12.27
C GLN A 171 -31.43 8.09 10.77
N TYR A 172 -32.09 7.07 10.25
CA TYR A 172 -32.19 6.68 8.85
C TYR A 172 -30.89 6.30 8.19
N HIS A 173 -29.93 7.22 8.02
CA HIS A 173 -28.67 6.98 7.31
C HIS A 173 -27.65 8.07 7.57
N TYR A 174 -26.36 7.80 7.35
CA TYR A 174 -25.17 8.66 7.51
C TYR A 174 -24.62 8.77 8.92
N PHE A 175 -23.30 8.69 9.02
CA PHE A 175 -22.45 8.83 10.22
C PHE A 175 -22.46 7.66 11.20
N GLU A 176 -23.35 6.68 11.07
CA GLU A 176 -23.40 5.47 11.92
C GLU A 176 -22.17 4.56 11.74
N ASP A 177 -21.67 4.46 10.51
CA ASP A 177 -20.48 3.69 10.12
C ASP A 177 -19.19 4.36 10.61
N MET A 178 -19.11 5.68 10.47
CA MET A 178 -18.02 6.48 11.04
C MET A 178 -17.99 6.38 12.57
N ASP A 179 -19.15 6.47 13.23
CA ASP A 179 -19.28 6.34 14.68
C ASP A 179 -18.81 4.96 15.16
N LEU A 180 -19.26 3.88 14.53
CA LEU A 180 -18.79 2.52 14.82
C LEU A 180 -17.26 2.42 14.70
N SER A 181 -16.73 2.88 13.59
CA SER A 181 -15.31 2.83 13.30
C SER A 181 -14.49 3.61 14.33
N LEU A 182 -14.95 4.80 14.74
CA LEU A 182 -14.28 5.59 15.77
C LEU A 182 -14.39 4.96 17.17
N ARG A 183 -15.52 4.29 17.52
CA ARG A 183 -15.63 3.55 18.78
C ARG A 183 -14.61 2.41 18.85
N LEU A 184 -14.45 1.65 17.76
CA LEU A 184 -13.46 0.57 17.66
C LEU A 184 -12.03 1.12 17.78
N ARG A 185 -11.71 2.18 17.04
CA ARG A 185 -10.37 2.79 17.07
C ARG A 185 -10.02 3.42 18.41
N LYS A 186 -11.00 4.01 19.10
CA LYS A 186 -10.82 4.57 20.45
C LYS A 186 -10.37 3.50 21.45
N ASP A 187 -10.86 2.27 21.29
CA ASP A 187 -10.53 1.14 22.15
C ASP A 187 -9.28 0.36 21.64
N GLY A 188 -8.54 0.92 20.68
CA GLY A 188 -7.26 0.38 20.22
C GLY A 188 -7.37 -0.69 19.14
N TYR A 189 -8.55 -0.94 18.57
CA TYR A 189 -8.70 -1.82 17.42
C TYR A 189 -8.25 -1.15 16.12
N MET A 190 -7.86 -1.98 15.17
CA MET A 190 -7.48 -1.57 13.82
C MET A 190 -8.63 -1.81 12.85
N LEU A 191 -8.70 -0.96 11.85
CA LEU A 191 -9.51 -1.15 10.64
C LEU A 191 -8.58 -1.48 9.48
N ARG A 192 -9.06 -2.24 8.50
CA ARG A 192 -8.28 -2.60 7.31
C ARG A 192 -9.14 -2.53 6.06
N ASN A 193 -8.47 -2.31 4.94
CA ASN A 193 -9.06 -2.48 3.61
C ASN A 193 -8.56 -3.79 2.98
N ALA A 194 -9.45 -4.47 2.25
CA ALA A 194 -9.11 -5.57 1.36
C ALA A 194 -9.25 -5.14 -0.09
N ASN A 195 -8.38 -5.68 -0.95
CA ASN A 195 -8.42 -5.40 -2.38
C ASN A 195 -9.41 -6.34 -3.06
N VAL A 196 -10.70 -5.99 -3.04
CA VAL A 196 -11.78 -6.78 -3.62
C VAL A 196 -12.34 -6.13 -4.87
N GLU A 197 -12.70 -6.95 -5.85
CA GLU A 197 -13.36 -6.50 -7.07
C GLU A 197 -14.86 -6.35 -6.82
N TRP A 198 -15.32 -5.12 -6.74
CA TRP A 198 -16.70 -4.79 -6.44
C TRP A 198 -17.14 -3.48 -7.07
N HIS A 199 -18.43 -3.29 -7.15
CA HIS A 199 -19.05 -2.05 -7.60
C HIS A 199 -20.16 -1.65 -6.63
N HIS A 200 -20.24 -0.37 -6.29
CA HIS A 200 -21.31 0.24 -5.50
C HIS A 200 -21.96 1.32 -6.34
N LEU A 201 -23.23 1.14 -6.70
CA LEU A 201 -23.97 2.04 -7.60
C LEU A 201 -24.30 3.39 -6.96
N ARG A 202 -24.12 3.50 -5.65
CA ARG A 202 -24.27 4.71 -4.82
C ARG A 202 -25.55 5.51 -5.03
N GLY A 203 -26.25 5.74 -3.93
CA GLY A 203 -27.34 6.71 -3.86
C GLY A 203 -28.68 6.24 -4.41
N GLN A 204 -28.85 4.99 -4.81
CA GLN A 204 -30.11 4.49 -5.36
C GLN A 204 -31.28 4.68 -4.38
N THR A 205 -31.11 4.25 -3.14
CA THR A 205 -32.11 4.41 -2.08
C THR A 205 -32.29 5.88 -1.69
N THR A 206 -31.19 6.65 -1.58
CA THR A 206 -31.21 8.08 -1.28
C THR A 206 -32.05 8.87 -2.29
N VAL A 207 -31.83 8.64 -3.58
CA VAL A 207 -32.59 9.32 -4.66
C VAL A 207 -34.08 9.01 -4.55
N ARG A 208 -34.43 7.73 -4.34
CA ARG A 208 -35.84 7.30 -4.18
C ARG A 208 -36.49 7.92 -2.94
N MET A 209 -35.79 7.97 -1.81
CA MET A 209 -36.31 8.62 -0.59
C MET A 209 -36.61 10.10 -0.83
N ILE A 210 -35.72 10.84 -1.48
CA ILE A 210 -35.92 12.25 -1.81
C ILE A 210 -37.10 12.43 -2.80
N GLN A 211 -37.18 11.59 -3.82
CA GLN A 211 -38.29 11.60 -4.79
C GLN A 211 -39.65 11.34 -4.12
N ASN A 212 -39.68 10.57 -3.04
CA ASN A 212 -40.86 10.31 -2.21
C ASN A 212 -41.08 11.37 -1.10
N ASN A 213 -40.53 12.56 -1.26
CA ASN A 213 -40.64 13.68 -0.30
C ASN A 213 -40.15 13.36 1.11
N PHE A 214 -39.20 12.44 1.27
CA PHE A 214 -38.57 12.18 2.56
C PHE A 214 -37.47 13.20 2.84
N ASP A 215 -37.49 13.83 4.02
CA ASP A 215 -36.52 14.87 4.41
C ASP A 215 -35.16 14.28 4.84
N LEU A 216 -34.54 13.51 3.95
CA LEU A 216 -33.22 12.94 4.19
C LEU A 216 -32.13 14.01 4.40
N PRO A 217 -32.11 15.15 3.68
CA PRO A 217 -31.18 16.24 3.96
C PRO A 217 -31.26 16.80 5.38
N GLY A 218 -32.47 16.91 5.94
CA GLY A 218 -32.64 17.33 7.34
C GLY A 218 -32.04 16.35 8.33
N TYR A 219 -32.24 15.04 8.10
CA TYR A 219 -31.63 14.01 8.93
C TYR A 219 -30.10 13.96 8.82
N TYR A 220 -29.56 14.22 7.61
CA TYR A 220 -28.10 14.35 7.44
C TYR A 220 -27.52 15.44 8.37
N VAL A 221 -28.13 16.62 8.39
CA VAL A 221 -27.66 17.74 9.24
C VAL A 221 -27.75 17.38 10.73
N ILE A 222 -28.84 16.71 11.15
CA ILE A 222 -29.02 16.27 12.54
C ILE A 222 -27.95 15.24 12.91
N ASN A 223 -27.72 14.25 12.06
CA ASN A 223 -26.72 13.21 12.29
C ASN A 223 -25.30 13.77 12.30
N GLU A 224 -24.99 14.71 11.38
CA GLU A 224 -23.71 15.41 11.37
C GLU A 224 -23.48 16.17 12.68
N TYR A 225 -24.49 16.91 13.16
CA TYR A 225 -24.40 17.62 14.44
C TYR A 225 -24.15 16.64 15.61
N LEU A 226 -24.90 15.53 15.67
CA LEU A 226 -24.73 14.50 16.69
C LEU A 226 -23.33 13.89 16.66
N PHE A 227 -22.83 13.56 15.47
CA PHE A 227 -21.49 13.01 15.24
C PHE A 227 -20.42 14.00 15.68
N ARG A 228 -20.48 15.26 15.22
CA ARG A 228 -19.53 16.32 15.61
C ARG A 228 -19.55 16.57 17.10
N LYS A 229 -20.72 16.65 17.73
CA LYS A 229 -20.86 16.82 19.18
C LYS A 229 -20.20 15.68 19.96
N ARG A 230 -20.36 14.44 19.52
CA ARG A 230 -19.80 13.24 20.17
C ARG A 230 -18.30 13.15 20.02
N TRP A 231 -17.79 13.39 18.82
CA TRP A 231 -16.42 13.09 18.45
C TRP A 231 -15.49 14.30 18.39
N HIS A 232 -16.01 15.53 18.50
CA HIS A 232 -15.22 16.76 18.40
C HIS A 232 -13.95 16.73 19.27
N ALA A 233 -14.07 16.40 20.56
CA ALA A 233 -12.93 16.37 21.47
C ALA A 233 -11.93 15.24 21.13
N TYR A 234 -12.43 14.08 20.70
CA TYR A 234 -11.58 12.96 20.31
C TYR A 234 -10.87 13.24 18.99
N LEU A 235 -11.59 13.72 17.99
CA LEU A 235 -11.03 14.10 16.69
C LEU A 235 -10.12 15.31 16.84
N ALA A 236 -10.47 16.28 17.68
CA ALA A 236 -9.60 17.39 18.02
C ALA A 236 -8.31 16.88 18.68
N LYS A 237 -8.39 15.95 19.65
CA LYS A 237 -7.21 15.37 20.29
C LYS A 237 -6.36 14.55 19.30
N LYS A 238 -6.96 13.85 18.34
CA LYS A 238 -6.25 13.21 17.22
C LYS A 238 -5.76 14.22 16.18
N ARG A 239 -6.54 15.28 15.92
CA ARG A 239 -6.18 16.40 15.04
C ARG A 239 -5.06 17.25 15.62
N PHE A 240 -4.88 17.24 16.95
CA PHE A 240 -3.81 17.92 17.70
C PHE A 240 -2.71 16.95 18.17
N GLY A 241 -2.75 15.67 17.85
CA GLY A 241 -1.54 14.90 17.68
C GLY A 241 -0.75 15.66 16.60
N LYS A 242 0.47 16.05 16.93
CA LYS A 242 1.33 16.91 16.13
C LYS A 242 1.30 16.51 14.65
N THR A 243 0.88 17.41 13.78
CA THR A 243 0.98 17.21 12.33
C THR A 243 2.37 17.62 11.89
N ILE A 244 3.11 16.67 11.39
CA ILE A 244 4.49 16.85 10.90
C ILE A 244 4.45 16.68 9.38
N VAL A 245 4.83 17.74 8.65
CA VAL A 245 5.01 17.66 7.20
C VAL A 245 6.50 17.55 6.91
N ILE A 246 6.87 16.51 6.17
CA ILE A 246 8.24 16.30 5.69
C ILE A 246 8.23 16.57 4.20
N LYS A 247 9.09 17.49 3.75
CA LYS A 247 9.21 17.87 2.34
C LYS A 247 10.51 17.33 1.77
N ARG A 248 10.42 16.55 0.70
CA ARG A 248 11.55 16.17 -0.16
C ARG A 248 11.04 15.88 -1.58
N GLY A 249 11.53 16.62 -2.57
CA GLY A 249 10.99 16.56 -3.93
C GLY A 249 12.01 16.40 -5.04
N ALA A 250 13.31 16.34 -4.73
CA ALA A 250 14.33 16.45 -5.77
C ALA A 250 14.50 15.18 -6.63
N GLU A 251 14.76 14.03 -6.04
CA GLU A 251 15.01 12.77 -6.74
C GLU A 251 14.32 11.62 -6.02
N ILE A 252 13.98 10.56 -6.75
CA ILE A 252 13.23 9.44 -6.23
C ILE A 252 13.99 8.69 -5.12
N GLU A 253 15.30 8.50 -5.26
CA GLU A 253 16.16 7.89 -4.26
C GLU A 253 16.27 8.75 -2.99
N ASP A 254 16.26 10.06 -3.12
CA ASP A 254 16.28 11.00 -2.01
C ASP A 254 15.01 10.90 -1.17
N VAL A 255 13.86 10.69 -1.83
CA VAL A 255 12.58 10.45 -1.17
C VAL A 255 12.59 9.11 -0.44
N PHE A 256 13.13 8.06 -1.04
CA PHE A 256 13.28 6.77 -0.37
C PHE A 256 14.16 6.86 0.89
N LEU A 257 15.21 7.67 0.86
CA LEU A 257 16.10 7.92 1.99
C LEU A 257 15.46 8.77 3.12
N THR A 258 14.23 9.27 2.94
CA THR A 258 13.46 9.87 4.05
C THR A 258 12.89 8.82 5.00
N LEU A 259 12.72 7.56 4.57
CA LEU A 259 12.09 6.51 5.38
C LEU A 259 12.74 6.29 6.75
N PRO A 260 14.08 6.24 6.90
CA PRO A 260 14.71 6.13 8.23
C PRO A 260 14.37 7.31 9.16
N ILE A 261 14.14 8.49 8.59
CA ILE A 261 13.77 9.70 9.34
C ILE A 261 12.32 9.62 9.78
N ILE A 262 11.42 9.21 8.87
CA ILE A 262 9.99 9.04 9.12
C ILE A 262 9.78 8.01 10.23
N GLU A 263 10.44 6.84 10.14
CA GLU A 263 10.42 5.79 11.17
C GLU A 263 10.88 6.35 12.55
N ALA A 264 11.97 7.11 12.58
CA ALA A 264 12.48 7.71 13.80
C ALA A 264 11.55 8.80 14.37
N LEU A 265 10.92 9.60 13.51
CA LEU A 265 9.93 10.61 13.90
C LEU A 265 8.67 9.97 14.45
N LYS A 266 8.14 8.92 13.78
CA LYS A 266 6.95 8.19 14.24
C LYS A 266 7.19 7.54 15.59
N LYS A 267 8.38 6.96 15.78
CA LYS A 267 8.79 6.41 17.10
C LYS A 267 8.89 7.47 18.18
N LYS A 268 9.40 8.67 17.86
CA LYS A 268 9.51 9.80 18.80
C LYS A 268 8.15 10.41 19.13
N ASN A 269 7.22 10.39 18.16
CA ASN A 269 5.90 10.99 18.24
C ASN A 269 4.85 9.99 17.73
N PRO A 270 4.50 8.94 18.50
CA PRO A 270 3.64 7.85 18.01
C PRO A 270 2.25 8.30 17.55
N ASP A 271 1.71 9.32 18.20
CA ASP A 271 0.37 9.86 17.92
C ASP A 271 0.37 10.98 16.85
N SER A 272 1.53 11.29 16.27
CA SER A 272 1.62 12.33 15.24
C SER A 272 1.09 11.85 13.90
N LEU A 273 0.51 12.78 13.16
CA LEU A 273 0.20 12.63 11.74
C LEU A 273 1.46 13.01 10.94
N ILE A 274 2.05 12.08 10.23
CA ILE A 274 3.21 12.32 9.38
C ILE A 274 2.76 12.37 7.92
N LEU A 275 2.95 13.52 7.29
CA LEU A 275 2.61 13.76 5.90
C LEU A 275 3.90 13.94 5.09
N LEU A 276 4.01 13.27 3.98
CA LEU A 276 5.14 13.42 3.07
C LEU A 276 4.76 14.27 1.85
N MET A 277 5.41 15.42 1.71
CA MET A 277 5.27 16.31 0.56
C MET A 277 6.32 15.96 -0.48
N THR A 278 5.90 15.30 -1.56
CA THR A 278 6.80 14.78 -2.59
C THR A 278 6.12 14.65 -3.94
N ASN A 279 6.92 14.58 -5.01
CA ASN A 279 6.49 14.18 -6.35
C ASN A 279 6.70 12.68 -6.62
N PHE A 280 7.33 11.94 -5.70
CA PHE A 280 7.78 10.56 -5.88
C PHE A 280 7.22 9.63 -4.81
N SER A 281 5.91 9.70 -4.55
CA SER A 281 5.25 8.86 -3.55
C SER A 281 5.40 7.37 -3.82
N ASP A 282 5.57 6.97 -5.09
CA ASP A 282 5.75 5.58 -5.49
C ASP A 282 7.00 4.94 -4.86
N ALA A 283 8.04 5.73 -4.57
CA ALA A 283 9.27 5.22 -3.94
C ALA A 283 9.05 4.69 -2.52
N VAL A 284 8.03 5.19 -1.84
CA VAL A 284 7.76 4.95 -0.41
C VAL A 284 6.35 4.39 -0.17
N GLN A 285 5.70 3.93 -1.23
CA GLN A 285 4.36 3.36 -1.17
C GLN A 285 4.32 2.16 -0.22
N GLY A 286 3.26 2.09 0.60
CA GLY A 286 3.06 1.02 1.58
C GLY A 286 3.73 1.28 2.93
N CYS A 287 4.48 2.37 3.11
CA CYS A 287 5.06 2.73 4.41
C CYS A 287 3.96 3.08 5.41
N PHE A 288 3.85 2.28 6.48
CA PHE A 288 2.83 2.46 7.52
C PHE A 288 3.06 3.69 8.42
N ASP A 289 4.26 4.24 8.43
CA ASP A 289 4.61 5.42 9.21
C ASP A 289 4.27 6.73 8.49
N ILE A 290 3.89 6.65 7.20
CA ILE A 290 3.38 7.78 6.41
C ILE A 290 1.86 7.75 6.48
N ASP A 291 1.27 8.75 7.11
CA ASP A 291 -0.17 8.87 7.26
C ASP A 291 -0.85 9.50 6.02
N GLY A 292 -0.08 10.12 5.13
CA GLY A 292 -0.59 10.67 3.87
C GLY A 292 0.45 11.38 3.02
N TYR A 293 0.08 11.63 1.77
CA TYR A 293 0.93 12.35 0.80
C TYR A 293 0.33 13.70 0.46
N VAL A 294 1.21 14.69 0.31
CA VAL A 294 0.83 16.06 -0.04
C VAL A 294 1.46 16.42 -1.37
N THR A 295 0.69 17.07 -2.23
CA THR A 295 1.20 17.60 -3.49
C THR A 295 2.34 18.58 -3.22
N PHE A 296 3.42 18.46 -3.97
CA PHE A 296 4.62 19.26 -3.79
C PHE A 296 4.31 20.76 -3.87
N ASN A 297 4.83 21.54 -2.91
CA ASN A 297 4.60 22.97 -2.73
C ASN A 297 3.14 23.39 -2.45
N SER A 298 2.25 22.46 -2.10
CA SER A 298 0.91 22.83 -1.63
C SER A 298 0.97 23.37 -0.19
N PRO A 299 0.23 24.45 0.13
CA PRO A 299 0.14 24.92 1.51
C PRO A 299 -0.63 23.89 2.34
N VAL A 300 -0.02 23.42 3.42
CA VAL A 300 -0.62 22.48 4.36
C VAL A 300 -0.46 23.00 5.78
N PRO A 301 -1.54 23.16 6.54
CA PRO A 301 -1.45 23.48 7.97
C PRO A 301 -0.72 22.35 8.71
N CYS A 302 0.32 22.68 9.46
CA CYS A 302 1.08 21.72 10.25
C CYS A 302 1.67 22.38 11.49
N ASP A 303 1.99 21.55 12.50
CA ASP A 303 2.66 21.99 13.72
C ASP A 303 4.17 22.04 13.54
N GLU A 304 4.69 21.19 12.66
CA GLU A 304 6.11 21.13 12.32
C GLU A 304 6.29 20.87 10.82
N PHE A 305 7.08 21.73 10.18
CA PHE A 305 7.45 21.60 8.78
C PHE A 305 8.94 21.31 8.70
N ILE A 306 9.30 20.12 8.18
CA ILE A 306 10.66 19.65 8.03
C ILE A 306 11.02 19.68 6.56
N ASP A 307 11.70 20.74 6.12
CA ASP A 307 12.18 20.87 4.74
C ASP A 307 13.53 20.16 4.58
N LEU A 308 13.54 19.05 3.87
CA LEU A 308 14.72 18.27 3.55
C LEU A 308 15.29 18.61 2.17
N ASP A 309 14.66 19.54 1.42
CA ASP A 309 15.25 20.02 0.18
C ASP A 309 16.55 20.75 0.49
N TYR A 310 17.55 20.49 -0.30
CA TYR A 310 18.91 21.03 -0.16
C TYR A 310 19.62 20.69 1.16
N ALA A 311 19.20 19.64 1.86
CA ALA A 311 19.76 19.27 3.17
C ALA A 311 21.22 18.83 3.07
N TYR A 312 21.52 17.89 2.19
CA TYR A 312 22.87 17.36 1.98
C TYR A 312 23.67 18.20 0.98
N GLU A 313 23.01 18.92 0.12
CA GLU A 313 23.62 19.82 -0.86
C GLU A 313 24.37 20.99 -0.17
N LYS A 314 24.02 21.28 1.08
CA LYS A 314 24.72 22.26 1.94
C LYS A 314 25.86 21.64 2.75
N ASP A 315 25.89 20.32 2.93
CA ASP A 315 26.88 19.60 3.73
C ASP A 315 27.24 18.25 3.07
N PHE A 316 27.77 18.31 1.87
CA PHE A 316 28.09 17.18 0.99
C PHE A 316 29.19 16.23 1.54
N ARG A 317 29.68 16.46 2.75
CA ARG A 317 30.69 15.60 3.41
C ARG A 317 30.05 14.55 4.32
N LYS A 318 28.74 14.48 4.38
CA LYS A 318 27.99 13.56 5.23
C LYS A 318 27.06 12.72 4.41
N HIS A 319 26.69 11.57 4.96
CA HIS A 319 25.65 10.76 4.40
C HIS A 319 24.32 11.51 4.35
N ILE A 320 23.53 11.35 3.28
CA ILE A 320 22.25 12.03 3.07
C ILE A 320 21.34 11.86 4.29
N VAL A 321 21.20 10.62 4.80
CA VAL A 321 20.35 10.33 5.98
C VAL A 321 20.86 11.05 7.24
N ASP A 322 22.18 11.25 7.40
CA ASP A 322 22.73 12.02 8.54
C ASP A 322 22.36 13.51 8.42
N CYS A 323 22.35 14.05 7.21
CA CYS A 323 21.90 15.42 6.95
C CYS A 323 20.41 15.60 7.26
N TYR A 324 19.58 14.66 6.81
CA TYR A 324 18.15 14.64 7.10
C TYR A 324 17.89 14.51 8.60
N ALA A 325 18.56 13.59 9.25
CA ALA A 325 18.46 13.35 10.69
C ALA A 325 18.77 14.59 11.53
N LYS A 326 19.79 15.34 11.11
CA LYS A 326 20.17 16.61 11.75
C LYS A 326 19.07 17.66 11.64
N ILE A 327 18.45 17.81 10.47
CA ILE A 327 17.35 18.77 10.26
C ILE A 327 16.11 18.34 11.05
N ALA A 328 15.75 17.06 10.97
CA ALA A 328 14.57 16.52 11.64
C ALA A 328 14.75 16.34 13.18
N GLY A 329 15.94 16.52 13.71
CA GLY A 329 16.20 16.37 15.14
C GLY A 329 15.96 14.95 15.66
N VAL A 330 16.31 13.93 14.86
CA VAL A 330 16.14 12.52 15.18
C VAL A 330 17.43 11.72 14.97
N LYS A 331 17.45 10.48 15.49
CA LYS A 331 18.56 9.53 15.28
C LYS A 331 18.00 8.23 14.70
N PRO A 332 18.07 8.03 13.39
CA PRO A 332 17.63 6.79 12.76
C PRO A 332 18.53 5.63 13.18
N LYS A 333 17.99 4.42 13.23
CA LYS A 333 18.73 3.21 13.60
C LYS A 333 19.60 2.67 12.46
N LYS A 334 19.21 2.95 11.23
CA LYS A 334 19.86 2.50 9.99
C LYS A 334 19.85 3.64 8.97
N LYS A 335 20.70 3.52 7.95
CA LYS A 335 20.78 4.50 6.85
C LYS A 335 20.06 4.04 5.58
N THR A 336 19.47 2.86 5.60
CA THR A 336 18.66 2.32 4.51
C THR A 336 17.19 2.51 4.80
N GLY A 337 16.37 2.69 3.77
CA GLY A 337 14.92 2.63 3.87
C GLY A 337 14.42 1.22 4.23
N THR A 338 13.12 1.08 4.44
CA THR A 338 12.43 -0.20 4.53
C THR A 338 11.59 -0.36 3.28
N LEU A 339 11.70 -1.51 2.62
CA LEU A 339 10.85 -1.83 1.49
C LEU A 339 9.53 -2.43 1.99
N TYR A 340 8.44 -1.89 1.52
CA TYR A 340 7.08 -2.39 1.79
C TYR A 340 6.53 -3.02 0.52
N THR A 341 6.12 -4.30 0.60
CA THR A 341 5.58 -5.05 -0.53
C THR A 341 4.24 -5.67 -0.18
N GLN A 342 3.37 -5.85 -1.15
CA GLN A 342 2.06 -6.48 -0.97
C GLN A 342 2.13 -7.97 -1.30
N THR A 343 1.29 -8.79 -0.66
CA THR A 343 1.22 -10.24 -0.89
C THR A 343 0.96 -10.56 -2.37
N LYS A 344 0.05 -9.83 -3.02
CA LYS A 344 -0.26 -10.00 -4.46
C LYS A 344 0.95 -9.77 -5.37
N ASP A 345 1.84 -8.83 -5.01
CA ASP A 345 3.05 -8.56 -5.79
C ASP A 345 4.06 -9.69 -5.63
N ASN A 346 4.16 -10.27 -4.41
CA ASN A 346 4.98 -11.45 -4.19
C ASN A 346 4.50 -12.63 -5.03
N GLU A 347 3.20 -12.94 -4.99
CA GLU A 347 2.60 -14.03 -5.79
C GLU A 347 2.78 -13.82 -7.30
N TYR A 348 2.59 -12.58 -7.77
CA TYR A 348 2.81 -12.23 -9.16
C TYR A 348 4.26 -12.47 -9.59
N ILE A 349 5.23 -11.99 -8.79
CA ILE A 349 6.65 -12.13 -9.08
C ILE A 349 7.10 -13.60 -8.94
N ASP A 350 6.57 -14.35 -7.96
CA ASP A 350 6.85 -15.79 -7.83
C ASP A 350 6.41 -16.56 -9.08
N ASN A 351 5.21 -16.28 -9.59
CA ASN A 351 4.73 -16.88 -10.83
C ASN A 351 5.56 -16.48 -12.04
N LEU A 352 5.99 -15.22 -12.13
CA LEU A 352 6.80 -14.70 -13.23
C LEU A 352 8.19 -15.32 -13.27
N LEU A 353 8.78 -15.57 -12.09
CA LEU A 353 10.14 -16.09 -11.94
C LEU A 353 10.22 -17.62 -11.76
N LYS A 354 9.10 -18.35 -11.82
CA LYS A 354 9.05 -19.80 -11.55
C LYS A 354 10.04 -20.63 -12.38
N ASP A 355 10.31 -20.20 -13.62
CA ASP A 355 11.23 -20.87 -14.55
C ASP A 355 12.67 -20.35 -14.44
N TYR A 356 12.92 -19.41 -13.51
CA TYR A 356 14.21 -18.74 -13.27
C TYR A 356 14.62 -18.87 -11.80
N PRO A 357 14.90 -20.07 -11.26
CA PRO A 357 15.17 -20.26 -9.84
C PRO A 357 16.48 -19.63 -9.38
N GLU A 358 17.44 -19.46 -10.29
CA GLU A 358 18.71 -18.76 -10.05
C GLU A 358 19.04 -17.85 -11.23
N PHE A 359 19.10 -16.55 -10.96
CA PHE A 359 19.41 -15.55 -11.98
C PHE A 359 20.19 -14.37 -11.38
N ILE A 360 20.84 -13.62 -12.27
CA ILE A 360 21.46 -12.33 -11.96
C ILE A 360 20.53 -11.25 -12.49
N ALA A 361 20.19 -10.29 -11.64
CA ALA A 361 19.43 -9.11 -12.03
C ALA A 361 20.39 -8.01 -12.51
N LEU A 362 20.15 -7.51 -13.72
CA LEU A 362 20.91 -6.37 -14.30
C LEU A 362 20.01 -5.16 -14.44
N ASP A 363 20.48 -4.03 -13.97
CA ASP A 363 19.80 -2.76 -14.08
C ASP A 363 20.02 -2.10 -15.44
N PHE A 364 18.91 -1.91 -16.16
CA PHE A 364 18.87 -1.22 -17.45
C PHE A 364 18.13 0.13 -17.36
N SER A 365 18.02 0.70 -16.17
CA SER A 365 17.42 2.03 -15.99
C SER A 365 18.22 3.10 -16.73
N ASP A 366 17.52 4.10 -17.23
CA ASP A 366 18.16 5.36 -17.56
C ASP A 366 18.52 6.10 -16.26
N SER A 367 19.73 6.61 -16.21
CA SER A 367 20.24 7.43 -15.13
C SER A 367 20.85 8.71 -15.66
N VAL A 368 21.13 9.65 -14.77
CA VAL A 368 21.79 10.88 -15.16
C VAL A 368 23.22 10.60 -15.63
N PRO A 369 23.74 11.36 -16.59
CA PRO A 369 25.13 11.27 -16.98
C PRO A 369 26.07 11.37 -15.76
N GLY A 370 27.07 10.52 -15.70
CA GLY A 370 27.97 10.40 -14.54
C GLY A 370 27.54 9.36 -13.48
N LYS A 371 26.32 8.84 -13.56
CA LYS A 371 25.85 7.62 -12.88
C LYS A 371 25.57 6.49 -13.87
N GLN A 372 25.34 6.81 -15.15
CA GLN A 372 24.97 5.86 -16.18
C GLN A 372 26.18 5.11 -16.72
N TRP A 373 26.28 3.79 -16.46
CA TRP A 373 27.21 2.92 -17.16
C TRP A 373 26.69 2.64 -18.57
N SER A 374 27.61 2.47 -19.56
CA SER A 374 27.15 2.35 -20.94
C SER A 374 26.36 1.07 -21.16
N ARG A 375 25.33 1.14 -22.01
CA ARG A 375 24.51 -0.06 -22.35
C ARG A 375 25.34 -1.13 -23.00
N GLN A 376 26.31 -0.77 -23.86
CA GLN A 376 27.23 -1.71 -24.48
C GLN A 376 28.02 -2.52 -23.44
N ASN A 377 28.43 -1.86 -22.34
CA ASN A 377 29.12 -2.55 -21.26
C ASN A 377 28.20 -3.53 -20.53
N TYR A 378 26.93 -3.17 -20.28
CA TYR A 378 25.95 -4.09 -19.70
C TYR A 378 25.68 -5.29 -20.62
N VAL A 379 25.61 -5.08 -21.94
CA VAL A 379 25.42 -6.15 -22.94
C VAL A 379 26.63 -7.11 -22.91
N GLU A 380 27.83 -6.58 -22.94
CA GLU A 380 29.04 -7.41 -22.92
C GLU A 380 29.20 -8.13 -21.58
N LEU A 381 28.88 -7.47 -20.46
CA LEU A 381 28.85 -8.13 -19.15
C LEU A 381 27.83 -9.27 -19.12
N GLY A 382 26.60 -9.02 -19.57
CA GLY A 382 25.54 -10.03 -19.63
C GLY A 382 25.92 -11.23 -20.49
N ARG A 383 26.58 -10.99 -21.63
CA ARG A 383 27.10 -12.06 -22.49
C ARG A 383 28.13 -12.94 -21.75
N ARG A 384 29.05 -12.36 -20.99
CA ARG A 384 30.05 -13.10 -20.21
C ARG A 384 29.41 -13.88 -19.06
N LEU A 385 28.43 -13.28 -18.38
CA LEU A 385 27.70 -13.95 -17.30
C LEU A 385 26.91 -15.16 -17.82
N LYS A 386 26.31 -15.05 -19.01
CA LYS A 386 25.63 -16.20 -19.70
C LYS A 386 26.63 -17.30 -20.06
N GLN A 387 27.85 -16.97 -20.48
CA GLN A 387 28.92 -17.95 -20.75
C GLN A 387 29.35 -18.71 -19.49
N GLU A 388 29.24 -18.10 -18.29
CA GLU A 388 29.44 -18.77 -17.00
C GLU A 388 28.22 -19.61 -16.56
N GLY A 389 27.16 -19.65 -17.37
CA GLY A 389 25.97 -20.47 -17.11
C GLY A 389 24.87 -19.77 -16.29
N PHE A 390 24.99 -18.46 -16.04
CA PHE A 390 23.96 -17.71 -15.30
C PHE A 390 22.83 -17.26 -16.19
N LYS A 391 21.60 -17.33 -15.68
CA LYS A 391 20.43 -16.70 -16.27
C LYS A 391 20.44 -15.21 -15.98
N ILE A 392 20.03 -14.41 -16.97
CA ILE A 392 20.03 -12.94 -16.87
C ILE A 392 18.59 -12.43 -16.95
N VAL A 393 18.20 -11.68 -15.93
CA VAL A 393 16.93 -10.95 -15.88
C VAL A 393 17.25 -9.46 -15.91
N THR A 394 16.74 -8.74 -16.91
CA THR A 394 16.90 -7.29 -17.01
C THR A 394 15.71 -6.58 -16.39
N ILE A 395 15.98 -5.55 -15.60
CA ILE A 395 14.98 -4.74 -14.88
C ILE A 395 15.27 -3.25 -15.07
N GLY A 396 14.37 -2.41 -14.62
CA GLY A 396 14.53 -0.96 -14.63
C GLY A 396 13.55 -0.23 -15.54
N LYS A 397 13.78 1.06 -15.69
CA LYS A 397 12.98 1.93 -16.56
C LYS A 397 13.87 2.71 -17.52
N THR A 398 13.49 2.76 -18.80
CA THR A 398 14.18 3.49 -19.86
C THR A 398 13.19 4.15 -20.79
N ALA A 399 13.54 5.35 -21.29
CA ALA A 399 12.82 6.04 -22.36
C ALA A 399 13.11 5.48 -23.75
N ALA A 400 14.18 4.69 -23.92
CA ALA A 400 14.54 4.10 -25.20
C ALA A 400 13.54 3.01 -25.60
N GLN A 401 13.07 3.09 -26.83
CA GLN A 401 12.01 2.22 -27.36
C GLN A 401 12.42 0.77 -27.61
N HIS A 402 13.60 0.36 -27.49
CA HIS A 402 14.05 -1.05 -27.48
C HIS A 402 15.47 -1.14 -26.91
N PRO A 403 15.70 -1.83 -25.81
CA PRO A 403 17.03 -2.28 -25.45
C PRO A 403 17.40 -3.53 -26.25
N ASP A 404 17.43 -3.42 -27.58
CA ASP A 404 17.67 -4.55 -28.52
C ASP A 404 19.08 -5.14 -28.45
N PHE A 405 19.88 -4.76 -27.45
CA PHE A 405 21.29 -5.12 -27.44
C PHE A 405 21.64 -6.30 -26.53
N LEU A 406 20.83 -6.58 -25.52
CA LEU A 406 20.98 -7.78 -24.70
C LEU A 406 19.87 -8.75 -25.05
N ASP A 407 20.23 -10.00 -25.27
CA ASP A 407 19.30 -11.13 -25.30
C ASP A 407 19.19 -11.72 -23.87
N PRO A 408 18.38 -11.13 -22.96
CA PRO A 408 18.23 -11.65 -21.62
C PRO A 408 17.38 -12.91 -21.64
N ASP A 409 17.51 -13.75 -20.61
CA ASP A 409 16.61 -14.88 -20.43
C ASP A 409 15.20 -14.41 -20.08
N LEU A 410 15.08 -13.26 -19.38
CA LEU A 410 13.82 -12.59 -19.11
C LEU A 410 14.02 -11.06 -19.12
N ASN A 411 13.20 -10.36 -19.91
CA ASN A 411 13.22 -8.90 -19.97
C ASN A 411 12.02 -8.30 -19.23
N LEU A 412 12.29 -7.58 -18.14
CA LEU A 412 11.29 -6.91 -17.32
C LEU A 412 11.46 -5.39 -17.28
N VAL A 413 12.26 -4.84 -18.21
CA VAL A 413 12.44 -3.38 -18.35
C VAL A 413 11.11 -2.74 -18.76
N ASN A 414 10.70 -1.68 -18.06
CA ASN A 414 9.42 -0.97 -18.23
C ASN A 414 8.16 -1.81 -17.92
N VAL A 415 8.29 -3.02 -17.36
CA VAL A 415 7.15 -3.93 -17.12
C VAL A 415 6.61 -3.79 -15.69
N LEU A 416 7.49 -3.61 -14.72
CA LEU A 416 7.20 -3.73 -13.30
C LEU A 416 6.98 -2.38 -12.62
N THR A 417 6.22 -2.38 -11.52
CA THR A 417 6.23 -1.28 -10.54
C THR A 417 7.56 -1.26 -9.78
N LEU A 418 7.85 -0.19 -9.04
CA LEU A 418 9.05 -0.11 -8.22
C LEU A 418 9.12 -1.23 -7.16
N GLN A 419 8.00 -1.52 -6.49
CA GLN A 419 7.90 -2.57 -5.47
C GLN A 419 8.11 -3.96 -6.08
N GLN A 420 7.53 -4.21 -7.23
CA GLN A 420 7.72 -5.47 -7.98
C GLN A 420 9.17 -5.62 -8.46
N THR A 421 9.80 -4.54 -8.91
CA THR A 421 11.22 -4.54 -9.29
C THR A 421 12.11 -4.87 -8.10
N ALA A 422 11.81 -4.31 -6.93
CA ALA A 422 12.53 -4.62 -5.70
C ALA A 422 12.38 -6.09 -5.27
N LEU A 423 11.20 -6.70 -5.50
CA LEU A 423 10.99 -8.13 -5.28
C LEU A 423 11.82 -9.00 -6.23
N VAL A 424 11.95 -8.62 -7.50
CA VAL A 424 12.83 -9.32 -8.45
C VAL A 424 14.29 -9.23 -7.95
N ILE A 425 14.74 -8.06 -7.51
CA ILE A 425 16.07 -7.90 -6.92
C ILE A 425 16.23 -8.85 -5.71
N ALA A 426 15.29 -8.84 -4.78
CA ALA A 426 15.35 -9.67 -3.56
C ALA A 426 15.40 -11.19 -3.84
N LYS A 427 14.85 -11.62 -4.97
CA LYS A 427 14.85 -13.04 -5.41
C LYS A 427 16.02 -13.41 -6.31
N SER A 428 16.84 -12.45 -6.72
CA SER A 428 18.03 -12.71 -7.54
C SER A 428 19.16 -13.32 -6.70
N LYS A 429 20.11 -13.94 -7.37
CA LYS A 429 21.35 -14.44 -6.75
C LYS A 429 22.35 -13.31 -6.52
N LEU A 430 22.30 -12.31 -7.39
CA LEU A 430 23.14 -11.12 -7.38
C LEU A 430 22.44 -10.01 -8.16
N PHE A 431 22.56 -8.78 -7.71
CA PHE A 431 22.16 -7.60 -8.43
C PHE A 431 23.39 -6.80 -8.89
N ILE A 432 23.38 -6.31 -10.13
CA ILE A 432 24.42 -5.40 -10.65
C ILE A 432 23.71 -4.19 -11.26
N GLY A 433 24.03 -3.00 -10.78
CA GLY A 433 23.36 -1.78 -11.22
C GLY A 433 24.16 -0.49 -11.02
N ASN A 434 23.54 0.61 -11.43
CA ASN A 434 24.03 1.96 -11.22
C ASN A 434 23.66 2.46 -9.82
N ASP A 435 24.21 3.61 -9.42
CA ASP A 435 23.81 4.38 -8.24
C ASP A 435 22.48 5.11 -8.50
N ASP A 436 21.37 4.38 -8.30
CA ASP A 436 19.99 4.87 -8.46
C ASP A 436 19.05 4.22 -7.43
N ILE A 437 17.73 4.37 -7.60
CA ILE A 437 16.73 3.83 -6.67
C ILE A 437 16.81 2.30 -6.53
N LEU A 438 17.19 1.56 -7.58
CA LEU A 438 17.28 0.10 -7.53
C LEU A 438 18.46 -0.36 -6.66
N ALA A 439 19.55 0.41 -6.63
CA ALA A 439 20.65 0.17 -5.71
C ALA A 439 20.22 0.33 -4.25
N HIS A 440 19.40 1.34 -3.95
CA HIS A 440 18.83 1.50 -2.61
C HIS A 440 17.88 0.36 -2.23
N PHE A 441 17.10 -0.14 -3.18
CA PHE A 441 16.28 -1.34 -2.95
C PHE A 441 17.13 -2.58 -2.69
N ALA A 442 18.21 -2.78 -3.45
CA ALA A 442 19.13 -3.88 -3.21
C ALA A 442 19.70 -3.87 -1.79
N GLN A 443 20.01 -2.69 -1.24
CA GLN A 443 20.45 -2.54 0.16
C GLN A 443 19.42 -2.95 1.21
N THR A 444 18.14 -3.02 0.87
CA THR A 444 17.10 -3.50 1.80
C THR A 444 17.01 -5.03 1.82
N THR A 445 17.73 -5.70 0.93
CA THR A 445 17.69 -7.15 0.75
C THR A 445 18.91 -7.83 1.39
N GLN A 446 18.89 -9.15 1.44
CA GLN A 446 20.01 -9.96 1.93
C GLN A 446 20.90 -10.51 0.79
N ILE A 447 20.67 -10.05 -0.46
CA ILE A 447 21.44 -10.53 -1.61
C ILE A 447 22.70 -9.67 -1.84
N PRO A 448 23.78 -10.24 -2.39
CA PRO A 448 24.93 -9.45 -2.83
C PRO A 448 24.53 -8.48 -3.93
N HIS A 449 25.08 -7.28 -3.90
CA HIS A 449 24.81 -6.26 -4.91
C HIS A 449 26.07 -5.45 -5.24
N ILE A 450 26.39 -5.45 -6.54
CA ILE A 450 27.53 -4.71 -7.11
C ILE A 450 26.96 -3.41 -7.69
N ILE A 451 27.37 -2.28 -7.13
CA ILE A 451 26.88 -0.96 -7.53
C ILE A 451 28.03 -0.11 -8.09
N LEU A 452 27.78 0.51 -9.23
CA LEU A 452 28.78 1.27 -9.98
C LEU A 452 28.69 2.76 -9.64
N PHE A 453 29.81 3.35 -9.21
CA PHE A 453 29.90 4.74 -8.76
C PHE A 453 30.85 5.57 -9.61
N GLY A 454 30.30 6.61 -10.24
CA GLY A 454 31.06 7.60 -11.00
C GLY A 454 31.12 8.97 -10.33
N ALA A 455 30.08 9.77 -10.54
CA ALA A 455 29.99 11.14 -10.03
C ALA A 455 29.60 11.24 -8.54
N THR A 456 29.16 10.16 -7.95
CA THR A 456 28.79 10.01 -6.53
C THR A 456 29.84 9.21 -5.76
N GLN A 457 29.77 9.26 -4.44
CA GLN A 457 30.61 8.43 -3.55
C GLN A 457 29.71 7.57 -2.68
N PRO A 458 29.99 6.26 -2.56
CA PRO A 458 29.15 5.31 -1.82
C PRO A 458 28.85 5.77 -0.40
N GLU A 459 29.86 6.25 0.32
CA GLU A 459 29.79 6.66 1.73
C GLU A 459 28.81 7.81 2.01
N PHE A 460 28.36 8.54 0.98
CA PHE A 460 27.42 9.64 1.13
C PHE A 460 25.98 9.25 0.81
N VAL A 461 25.77 8.18 0.07
CA VAL A 461 24.44 7.78 -0.43
C VAL A 461 24.02 6.39 0.04
N MET A 462 24.98 5.49 0.34
CA MET A 462 24.73 4.10 0.68
C MET A 462 25.18 3.76 2.09
N ASP A 463 24.56 2.78 2.71
CA ASP A 463 25.06 2.22 3.96
C ASP A 463 26.22 1.25 3.67
N THR A 464 27.42 1.78 3.79
CA THR A 464 28.66 1.02 3.52
C THR A 464 29.01 0.01 4.61
N SER A 465 28.25 -0.07 5.70
CA SER A 465 28.42 -1.09 6.73
C SER A 465 27.81 -2.45 6.36
N LEU A 466 26.98 -2.50 5.31
CA LEU A 466 26.33 -3.72 4.86
C LEU A 466 27.33 -4.65 4.15
N THR A 467 27.45 -5.87 4.61
CA THR A 467 28.40 -6.86 4.07
C THR A 467 28.10 -7.32 2.65
N MET A 468 26.86 -7.20 2.22
CA MET A 468 26.41 -7.58 0.85
C MET A 468 26.56 -6.45 -0.16
N PHE A 469 26.95 -5.27 0.28
CA PHE A 469 27.18 -4.11 -0.58
C PHE A 469 28.62 -4.10 -1.11
N ILE A 470 28.78 -4.15 -2.42
CA ILE A 470 30.06 -4.17 -3.12
C ILE A 470 30.15 -2.98 -4.06
N PRO A 471 30.76 -1.86 -3.63
CA PRO A 471 30.91 -0.70 -4.50
C PRO A 471 32.04 -0.88 -5.50
N VAL A 472 31.77 -0.57 -6.78
CA VAL A 472 32.79 -0.40 -7.82
C VAL A 472 32.96 1.08 -8.09
N ASN A 473 34.05 1.63 -7.58
CA ASN A 473 34.33 3.06 -7.65
C ASN A 473 35.21 3.42 -8.84
N THR A 474 34.93 4.58 -9.43
CA THR A 474 35.87 5.22 -10.36
C THR A 474 37.13 5.70 -9.63
N PHE A 475 38.27 5.69 -10.32
CA PHE A 475 39.56 6.18 -9.81
C PHE A 475 39.93 7.61 -10.29
N VAL A 476 39.00 8.30 -10.97
CA VAL A 476 39.27 9.65 -11.46
C VAL A 476 39.35 10.68 -10.32
N ALA A 477 40.22 11.67 -10.45
CA ALA A 477 40.44 12.69 -9.43
C ALA A 477 39.17 13.52 -9.08
N CYS A 478 38.21 13.60 -10.01
CA CYS A 478 36.96 14.35 -9.82
C CYS A 478 35.79 13.49 -9.34
N LYS A 479 36.02 12.26 -8.87
CA LYS A 479 34.95 11.41 -8.27
C LYS A 479 34.19 12.16 -7.19
N GLY A 480 32.89 11.88 -7.06
CA GLY A 480 32.02 12.52 -6.08
C GLY A 480 31.70 13.99 -6.39
N CYS A 481 31.89 14.44 -7.63
CA CYS A 481 31.64 15.84 -8.03
C CYS A 481 30.15 16.22 -7.93
N ARG A 482 29.21 15.25 -8.06
CA ARG A 482 27.77 15.51 -7.91
C ARG A 482 27.42 16.04 -6.52
N HIS A 483 28.13 15.62 -5.48
CA HIS A 483 27.92 16.14 -4.13
C HIS A 483 28.50 17.55 -3.91
N ARG A 484 29.37 18.01 -4.80
CA ARG A 484 30.00 19.34 -4.70
C ARG A 484 29.17 20.43 -5.37
N PHE A 485 28.29 20.05 -6.30
CA PHE A 485 27.46 20.98 -7.07
C PHE A 485 26.01 20.72 -6.71
N ALA A 486 25.31 21.75 -6.25
CA ALA A 486 23.93 21.66 -5.83
C ALA A 486 23.04 20.98 -6.88
N ALA A 487 22.14 20.16 -6.39
CA ALA A 487 21.06 19.46 -7.06
C ALA A 487 20.94 19.65 -8.59
N GLY A 488 21.27 18.63 -9.34
CA GLY A 488 20.96 18.56 -10.77
C GLY A 488 21.82 19.34 -11.73
N ALA A 489 22.84 20.08 -11.28
CA ALA A 489 23.53 21.07 -12.09
C ALA A 489 24.69 20.53 -12.94
N ILE A 490 24.98 19.22 -12.95
CA ILE A 490 26.03 18.73 -13.88
C ILE A 490 25.38 18.31 -15.20
N ILE A 491 24.86 19.28 -15.91
CA ILE A 491 24.45 19.10 -17.31
C ILE A 491 25.65 19.07 -18.25
N ASN A 492 26.75 19.75 -17.88
CA ASN A 492 27.97 19.86 -18.68
C ASN A 492 29.21 19.46 -17.87
N CYS A 493 29.54 18.18 -17.91
CA CYS A 493 30.81 17.72 -17.35
C CYS A 493 32.00 18.13 -18.22
N PRO A 494 32.99 18.93 -17.69
CA PRO A 494 34.15 19.34 -18.47
C PRO A 494 35.07 18.18 -18.89
N ARG A 495 34.84 16.98 -18.35
CA ARG A 495 35.57 15.75 -18.65
C ARG A 495 34.72 14.70 -19.31
N ASN A 496 33.58 15.08 -19.89
CA ASN A 496 32.66 14.21 -20.63
C ASN A 496 32.29 12.91 -19.87
N PHE A 497 32.04 13.01 -18.54
CA PHE A 497 31.66 11.88 -17.68
C PHE A 497 32.64 10.68 -17.70
N VAL A 498 33.90 10.91 -17.95
CA VAL A 498 34.96 9.88 -17.97
C VAL A 498 34.93 8.95 -16.75
N CYS A 499 34.35 9.40 -15.65
CA CYS A 499 34.23 8.59 -14.43
C CYS A 499 33.46 7.27 -14.62
N MET A 500 32.48 7.22 -15.52
CA MET A 500 31.77 5.98 -15.85
C MET A 500 32.47 5.19 -16.96
N GLU A 501 33.16 5.86 -17.87
CA GLU A 501 33.88 5.20 -18.96
C GLU A 501 35.08 4.38 -18.47
N VAL A 502 35.79 4.84 -17.41
CA VAL A 502 36.93 4.10 -16.86
C VAL A 502 36.53 2.86 -16.05
N ILE A 503 35.25 2.68 -15.74
CA ILE A 503 34.74 1.44 -15.16
C ILE A 503 34.53 0.45 -16.33
N THR A 504 35.53 -0.43 -16.53
CA THR A 504 35.51 -1.38 -17.63
C THR A 504 34.67 -2.63 -17.30
N VAL A 505 34.25 -3.35 -18.32
CA VAL A 505 33.59 -4.66 -18.16
C VAL A 505 34.52 -5.64 -17.40
N ASP A 506 35.83 -5.61 -17.70
CA ASP A 506 36.80 -6.48 -17.02
C ASP A 506 36.83 -6.21 -15.51
N THR A 507 36.78 -4.95 -15.11
CA THR A 507 36.72 -4.56 -13.69
C THR A 507 35.46 -5.14 -13.02
N VAL A 508 34.29 -4.91 -13.58
CA VAL A 508 33.01 -5.37 -13.01
C VAL A 508 32.94 -6.91 -12.99
N TYR A 509 33.38 -7.54 -14.07
CA TYR A 509 33.43 -9.00 -14.18
C TYR A 509 34.42 -9.62 -13.18
N GLY A 510 35.58 -8.99 -12.97
CA GLY A 510 36.55 -9.40 -11.94
C GLY A 510 35.92 -9.39 -10.54
N VAL A 511 35.26 -8.29 -10.17
CA VAL A 511 34.52 -8.16 -8.90
C VAL A 511 33.43 -9.22 -8.79
N PHE A 512 32.66 -9.45 -9.87
CA PHE A 512 31.67 -10.54 -9.92
C PHE A 512 32.29 -11.90 -9.57
N LYS A 513 33.43 -12.26 -10.17
CA LYS A 513 34.12 -13.53 -9.91
C LYS A 513 34.55 -13.65 -8.44
N GLU A 514 35.05 -12.59 -7.84
CA GLU A 514 35.45 -12.56 -6.43
C GLU A 514 34.24 -12.78 -5.51
N VAL A 515 33.11 -12.11 -5.78
CA VAL A 515 31.86 -12.26 -5.03
C VAL A 515 31.34 -13.70 -5.13
N MET A 516 31.30 -14.27 -6.34
CA MET A 516 30.83 -15.62 -6.55
C MET A 516 31.72 -16.66 -5.86
N ASN A 517 33.03 -16.48 -5.89
CA ASN A 517 33.96 -17.34 -5.17
C ASN A 517 33.75 -17.29 -3.65
N GLN A 518 33.50 -16.11 -3.10
CA GLN A 518 33.22 -15.96 -1.66
C GLN A 518 31.88 -16.63 -1.27
N LEU A 519 30.86 -16.58 -2.13
CA LEU A 519 29.57 -17.24 -1.91
C LEU A 519 29.69 -18.78 -1.98
N ILE A 520 30.57 -19.32 -2.81
CA ILE A 520 30.87 -20.76 -2.88
C ILE A 520 31.60 -21.23 -1.61
N LEU A 521 32.54 -20.45 -1.12
CA LEU A 521 33.36 -20.79 0.06
C LEU A 521 32.62 -20.61 1.39
N ARG A 522 31.54 -19.83 1.40
CA ARG A 522 30.66 -19.62 2.55
C ARG A 522 29.21 -19.83 2.10
N PRO A 523 28.75 -21.09 1.99
CA PRO A 523 27.33 -21.33 1.68
C PRO A 523 26.51 -20.70 2.81
N PHE A 524 25.72 -19.71 2.45
CA PHE A 524 24.81 -19.03 3.37
C PHE A 524 23.79 -20.04 3.91
N ASP A 525 23.70 -20.16 5.24
CA ASP A 525 22.56 -20.75 5.93
C ASP A 525 21.33 -19.86 5.69
N ARG A 526 20.64 -20.04 4.55
CA ARG A 526 19.39 -19.34 4.22
C ARG A 526 18.25 -19.62 5.22
N LEU A 527 18.41 -20.65 6.06
CA LEU A 527 17.40 -21.09 7.03
C LEU A 527 17.38 -20.30 8.34
N ALA A 528 18.47 -19.63 8.74
CA ALA A 528 18.51 -18.85 9.97
C ALA A 528 18.03 -17.38 9.80
N ALA A 529 18.13 -16.82 8.59
CA ALA A 529 17.77 -15.42 8.33
C ALA A 529 16.29 -15.20 8.01
N GLN A 530 15.52 -16.25 7.69
CA GLN A 530 14.09 -16.12 7.40
C GLN A 530 13.21 -16.00 8.66
N SER A 531 13.73 -16.37 9.85
CA SER A 531 12.95 -16.28 11.10
C SER A 531 13.06 -14.92 11.80
N ASP A 532 14.09 -14.11 11.52
CA ASP A 532 14.33 -12.86 12.26
C ASP A 532 14.06 -11.56 11.47
N THR A 533 13.85 -11.62 10.16
CA THR A 533 13.59 -10.42 9.33
C THR A 533 12.20 -10.37 8.71
N MET A 534 11.45 -11.47 8.67
CA MET A 534 10.02 -11.38 8.73
C MET A 534 9.66 -11.14 10.19
N GLY A 535 9.92 -9.95 10.67
CA GLY A 535 9.35 -9.50 11.92
C GLY A 535 7.88 -9.84 11.86
N SER A 536 7.49 -10.79 12.69
CA SER A 536 6.12 -10.99 13.13
C SER A 536 5.58 -9.64 13.59
N THR A 537 5.17 -8.84 12.63
CA THR A 537 4.20 -7.80 12.82
C THR A 537 2.97 -8.30 12.09
N ILE A 538 2.40 -9.32 12.76
CA ILE A 538 1.03 -9.72 12.61
C ILE A 538 0.14 -8.51 12.91
#